data_2700706df10db4eb6d28917f2f50aafe
#
_entry.id   2700706df10db4eb6d28917f2f50aafe
#
_cell.length_a   1.000
_cell.length_b   1.000
_cell.length_c   1.000
_cell.angle_alpha   90.00
_cell.angle_beta   90.00
_cell.angle_gamma   90.00
#
_symmetry.space_group_name_H-M   'P 1'
#
loop_
_entity.id
_entity.type
_entity.pdbx_description
1 polymer ?
#
loop_
_entity_poly.entity_id
_entity_poly.type
_entity_poly.pdbx_seq_one_letter_code
_entity_poly.pdbx_strand_id
1 'polypeptide(L)'
;MTEFLFFERNLGGLNVMLRDLKPTDNVGGFDVRPGNFLLNGATTVSGGVNFTIHSVYAIECTLLLFRPYAKIPYARLRFPDSYKIGNTYSMLVFGLDEVDFEYAYSFDGPYVPEKGIIFDKKKYILDPYAKAVIGQSGWGKKQEHEGVYKARVVNSDYDWGNCTQPKLPFEELIIYELHVRGFTQDGSSGVKNKGTFAGIREKIPYLKELGINAVEMMPIFEFDEMGSYRNYDGRQLYDYWGYNTVCFFAPNTSYESDHEHHHEGRELKQLVRELHENGIEVILDVVFNHTAEGNEMGPYFSFKGIDNNIYYMLTPDGKYYNFSGCGNVLNCNQPIVQQFILDCLRYWVTEYRIDGFRFDLASILGRNEDGTPMDKPPLLKSLAFDPILGGVKLIAEAWDAGGLYQVGSFPSWNRWA
;
A
#
# COMPACT_ATOMS: atom_id res chain seq x y z
N MET A 1 16.93 10.75 -26.75
CA MET A 1 17.23 12.14 -26.35
C MET A 1 16.33 13.16 -27.03
N THR A 2 15.14 12.77 -27.57
CA THR A 2 14.29 13.67 -28.39
C THR A 2 12.81 13.70 -27.94
N GLU A 3 12.39 12.93 -26.94
CA GLU A 3 10.99 12.91 -26.48
C GLU A 3 10.70 13.68 -25.18
N PHE A 4 11.72 14.07 -24.43
CA PHE A 4 11.56 14.92 -23.23
C PHE A 4 11.21 16.39 -23.52
N LEU A 5 11.24 16.81 -24.79
CA LEU A 5 11.02 18.20 -25.21
C LEU A 5 9.53 18.55 -25.47
N PHE A 6 8.61 17.57 -25.48
CA PHE A 6 7.21 17.84 -25.83
C PHE A 6 6.33 18.25 -24.63
N PHE A 7 6.76 18.04 -23.41
CA PHE A 7 6.01 18.50 -22.21
C PHE A 7 6.27 19.97 -21.84
N GLU A 8 7.26 20.61 -22.43
CA GLU A 8 7.61 22.01 -22.12
C GLU A 8 6.74 23.09 -22.80
N ARG A 9 5.83 22.73 -23.70
CA ARG A 9 5.18 23.75 -24.56
C ARG A 9 3.76 24.19 -24.15
N ASN A 10 3.10 23.59 -23.18
CA ASN A 10 1.67 23.88 -22.96
C ASN A 10 1.23 24.32 -21.54
N LEU A 11 2.14 24.61 -20.63
CA LEU A 11 1.78 25.22 -19.35
C LEU A 11 2.37 26.63 -19.32
N GLY A 12 1.60 27.57 -19.88
CA GLY A 12 1.95 28.98 -19.84
C GLY A 12 2.28 29.46 -18.44
N GLY A 13 3.56 29.76 -18.18
CA GLY A 13 4.01 30.54 -17.02
C GLY A 13 4.39 29.75 -15.76
N LEU A 14 4.22 28.43 -15.68
CA LEU A 14 4.82 27.61 -14.61
C LEU A 14 5.94 26.73 -15.19
N ASN A 15 6.93 27.37 -15.80
CA ASN A 15 8.27 26.80 -15.86
C ASN A 15 8.87 26.86 -14.44
N VAL A 16 8.32 26.11 -13.50
CA VAL A 16 9.12 25.54 -12.42
C VAL A 16 9.95 24.48 -13.10
N MET A 17 11.01 24.95 -13.77
CA MET A 17 12.05 24.03 -14.18
C MET A 17 12.38 23.18 -12.97
N LEU A 18 12.42 21.87 -13.19
CA LEU A 18 13.18 20.92 -12.38
C LEU A 18 14.69 21.30 -12.53
N ARG A 19 14.99 22.59 -12.26
CA ARG A 19 16.32 23.16 -12.31
C ARG A 19 17.02 22.71 -11.09
N ASP A 20 18.13 22.05 -11.28
CA ASP A 20 19.28 21.93 -10.38
C ASP A 20 18.97 22.36 -8.94
N LEU A 21 18.09 21.58 -8.28
CA LEU A 21 17.84 21.75 -6.87
C LEU A 21 19.19 21.62 -6.18
N LYS A 22 19.66 22.68 -5.52
CA LYS A 22 20.93 22.67 -4.81
C LYS A 22 20.72 22.36 -3.34
N PRO A 23 21.64 21.64 -2.71
CA PRO A 23 21.64 21.50 -1.26
C PRO A 23 21.63 22.87 -0.57
N THR A 24 20.95 22.94 0.56
CA THR A 24 20.94 24.13 1.41
C THR A 24 21.45 23.83 2.81
N ASP A 25 21.67 22.55 3.12
CA ASP A 25 22.11 22.09 4.43
C ASP A 25 22.84 20.74 4.31
N ASN A 26 23.43 20.25 5.41
CA ASN A 26 24.04 18.93 5.51
C ASN A 26 23.58 18.26 6.80
N VAL A 27 23.03 17.04 6.66
CA VAL A 27 22.57 16.24 7.79
C VAL A 27 23.26 14.87 7.77
N GLY A 28 24.00 14.55 8.81
CA GLY A 28 24.65 13.25 8.92
C GLY A 28 25.68 12.96 7.82
N GLY A 29 26.25 13.98 7.18
CA GLY A 29 27.19 13.85 6.07
C GLY A 29 26.54 13.82 4.69
N PHE A 30 25.21 13.92 4.61
CA PHE A 30 24.46 14.00 3.36
C PHE A 30 24.04 15.43 3.07
N ASP A 31 24.19 15.84 1.84
CA ASP A 31 23.67 17.10 1.34
C ASP A 31 22.14 17.01 1.26
N VAL A 32 21.44 17.97 1.86
CA VAL A 32 19.98 17.97 1.97
C VAL A 32 19.37 19.36 1.72
N ARG A 33 18.06 19.40 1.58
CA ARG A 33 17.24 20.60 1.62
C ARG A 33 15.79 20.24 2.04
N PRO A 34 14.92 21.24 2.38
CA PRO A 34 13.49 20.99 2.50
C PRO A 34 12.96 20.31 1.24
N GLY A 35 12.16 19.24 1.42
CA GLY A 35 11.59 18.48 0.32
C GLY A 35 10.29 19.08 -0.23
N ASN A 36 9.61 18.31 -1.05
CA ASN A 36 8.26 18.62 -1.53
C ASN A 36 7.22 17.98 -0.59
N PHE A 37 6.59 18.81 0.23
CA PHE A 37 5.61 18.41 1.24
C PHE A 37 4.31 17.78 0.69
N LEU A 38 4.08 17.87 -0.61
CA LEU A 38 2.88 17.33 -1.27
C LEU A 38 3.09 15.92 -1.85
N LEU A 39 4.33 15.40 -1.85
CA LEU A 39 4.68 14.09 -2.37
C LEU A 39 4.93 13.13 -1.22
N ASN A 40 3.89 12.48 -0.72
CA ASN A 40 4.00 11.48 0.34
C ASN A 40 4.86 10.28 -0.07
N GLY A 41 5.59 9.73 0.90
CA GLY A 41 6.51 8.62 0.68
C GLY A 41 7.87 9.05 0.13
N ALA A 42 8.60 8.09 -0.43
CA ALA A 42 9.86 8.33 -1.11
C ALA A 42 9.65 8.46 -2.63
N THR A 43 10.19 9.52 -3.21
CA THR A 43 10.06 9.80 -4.64
C THR A 43 11.38 10.25 -5.21
N THR A 44 11.85 9.58 -6.26
CA THR A 44 13.05 9.99 -7.00
C THR A 44 12.80 11.33 -7.70
N VAL A 45 13.72 12.23 -7.53
CA VAL A 45 13.75 13.55 -8.21
C VAL A 45 15.14 13.81 -8.77
N SER A 46 15.28 14.85 -9.58
CA SER A 46 16.60 15.21 -10.14
C SER A 46 17.64 15.41 -9.04
N GLY A 47 18.67 14.55 -9.01
CA GLY A 47 19.80 14.61 -8.11
C GLY A 47 19.62 13.93 -6.75
N GLY A 48 18.47 13.31 -6.44
CA GLY A 48 18.29 12.65 -5.16
C GLY A 48 16.90 12.05 -4.94
N VAL A 49 16.56 11.81 -3.69
CA VAL A 49 15.26 11.23 -3.28
C VAL A 49 14.58 12.15 -2.27
N ASN A 50 13.33 12.48 -2.55
CA ASN A 50 12.45 13.21 -1.66
C ASN A 50 11.74 12.25 -0.71
N PHE A 51 11.84 12.49 0.59
CA PHE A 51 11.16 11.73 1.64
C PHE A 51 10.16 12.62 2.35
N THR A 52 8.89 12.22 2.37
CA THR A 52 7.82 12.99 3.02
C THR A 52 6.95 12.07 3.85
N ILE A 53 6.76 12.42 5.12
CA ILE A 53 5.95 11.63 6.05
C ILE A 53 5.20 12.53 7.03
N HIS A 54 3.97 12.12 7.36
CA HIS A 54 3.10 12.85 8.27
C HIS A 54 3.15 12.25 9.67
N SER A 55 3.26 13.10 10.70
CA SER A 55 2.99 12.74 12.10
C SER A 55 2.56 13.97 12.90
N VAL A 56 1.45 13.81 13.63
CA VAL A 56 0.85 14.87 14.47
C VAL A 56 1.64 15.03 15.77
N TYR A 57 1.94 13.92 16.44
CA TYR A 57 2.45 13.94 17.80
C TYR A 57 3.97 13.68 17.91
N ALA A 58 4.63 13.30 16.82
CA ALA A 58 6.07 13.12 16.84
C ALA A 58 6.79 14.45 17.09
N ILE A 59 7.73 14.43 18.03
CA ILE A 59 8.65 15.53 18.34
C ILE A 59 9.95 15.42 17.55
N GLU A 60 10.28 14.22 17.07
CA GLU A 60 11.44 13.94 16.25
C GLU A 60 11.10 12.86 15.20
N CYS A 61 11.55 13.08 13.97
CA CYS A 61 11.53 12.09 12.90
C CYS A 61 12.95 11.89 12.38
N THR A 62 13.37 10.64 12.22
CA THR A 62 14.68 10.27 11.69
C THR A 62 14.51 9.29 10.54
N LEU A 63 15.06 9.63 9.38
CA LEU A 63 15.22 8.72 8.25
C LEU A 63 16.40 7.79 8.52
N LEU A 64 16.18 6.50 8.35
CA LEU A 64 17.18 5.45 8.52
C LEU A 64 17.52 4.88 7.15
N LEU A 65 18.79 4.93 6.76
CA LEU A 65 19.26 4.35 5.50
C LEU A 65 20.06 3.07 5.78
N PHE A 66 19.74 2.02 5.05
CA PHE A 66 20.37 0.71 5.18
C PHE A 66 21.02 0.33 3.86
N ARG A 67 22.13 -0.39 3.92
CA ARG A 67 22.59 -1.13 2.74
C ARG A 67 21.62 -2.27 2.45
N PRO A 68 21.48 -2.71 1.19
CA PRO A 68 20.60 -3.82 0.84
C PRO A 68 20.78 -5.01 1.79
N TYR A 69 19.67 -5.50 2.34
CA TYR A 69 19.58 -6.61 3.30
C TYR A 69 20.28 -6.39 4.65
N ALA A 70 20.85 -5.20 4.92
CA ALA A 70 21.48 -4.92 6.22
C ALA A 70 20.44 -4.77 7.35
N LYS A 71 20.77 -5.27 8.54
CA LYS A 71 19.91 -5.12 9.75
C LYS A 71 20.13 -3.80 10.49
N ILE A 72 21.30 -3.17 10.28
CA ILE A 72 21.68 -1.95 10.98
C ILE A 72 21.82 -0.82 9.96
N PRO A 73 21.20 0.34 10.21
CA PRO A 73 21.33 1.48 9.30
C PRO A 73 22.77 1.99 9.27
N TYR A 74 23.27 2.30 8.07
CA TYR A 74 24.57 2.95 7.90
C TYR A 74 24.49 4.46 8.11
N ALA A 75 23.29 5.05 8.00
CA ALA A 75 23.05 6.46 8.26
C ALA A 75 21.73 6.69 8.99
N ARG A 76 21.72 7.73 9.83
CA ARG A 76 20.56 8.23 10.57
C ARG A 76 20.45 9.72 10.35
N LEU A 77 19.45 10.15 9.60
CA LEU A 77 19.26 11.53 9.17
C LEU A 77 18.03 12.10 9.91
N ARG A 78 18.29 12.80 11.01
CA ARG A 78 17.23 13.51 11.73
C ARG A 78 16.71 14.64 10.85
N PHE A 79 15.39 14.72 10.64
CA PHE A 79 14.79 15.88 9.96
C PHE A 79 15.03 17.14 10.80
N PRO A 80 15.60 18.20 10.22
CA PRO A 80 15.68 19.49 10.89
C PRO A 80 14.28 20.01 11.25
N ASP A 81 14.14 20.73 12.35
CA ASP A 81 12.84 21.28 12.78
C ASP A 81 12.24 22.20 11.73
N SER A 82 13.08 22.92 10.96
CA SER A 82 12.67 23.74 9.82
C SER A 82 12.15 22.95 8.61
N TYR A 83 12.31 21.61 8.60
CA TYR A 83 11.83 20.72 7.55
C TYR A 83 10.48 20.06 7.93
N LYS A 84 9.83 20.59 8.96
CA LYS A 84 8.44 20.27 9.33
C LYS A 84 7.55 21.45 9.05
N ILE A 85 6.51 21.26 8.23
CA ILE A 85 5.43 22.24 8.00
C ILE A 85 4.11 21.61 8.42
N GLY A 86 3.40 22.25 9.34
CA GLY A 86 2.23 21.64 9.98
C GLY A 86 2.64 20.32 10.66
N ASN A 87 2.04 19.22 10.23
CA ASN A 87 2.34 17.88 10.76
C ASN A 87 3.13 17.01 9.77
N THR A 88 3.72 17.62 8.73
CA THR A 88 4.43 16.89 7.68
C THR A 88 5.91 17.22 7.72
N TYR A 89 6.72 16.17 7.76
CA TYR A 89 8.18 16.23 7.60
C TYR A 89 8.52 15.98 6.13
N SER A 90 9.40 16.80 5.54
CA SER A 90 9.85 16.57 4.17
C SER A 90 11.31 16.97 3.98
N MET A 91 12.12 16.07 3.42
CA MET A 91 13.54 16.26 3.17
C MET A 91 13.93 15.63 1.83
N LEU A 92 14.59 16.42 0.98
CA LEU A 92 15.28 15.91 -0.19
C LEU A 92 16.73 15.60 0.21
N VAL A 93 17.14 14.37 -0.03
CA VAL A 93 18.50 13.87 0.20
C VAL A 93 19.17 13.67 -1.14
N PHE A 94 20.30 14.36 -1.38
CA PHE A 94 21.05 14.30 -2.63
C PHE A 94 22.02 13.12 -2.66
N GLY A 95 22.35 12.68 -3.89
CA GLY A 95 23.39 11.67 -4.13
C GLY A 95 23.04 10.26 -3.66
N LEU A 96 21.76 9.98 -3.40
CA LEU A 96 21.28 8.62 -3.17
C LEU A 96 21.05 7.93 -4.52
N ASP A 97 21.66 6.76 -4.68
CA ASP A 97 21.31 5.81 -5.74
C ASP A 97 20.25 4.85 -5.20
N GLU A 98 19.10 4.80 -5.82
CA GLU A 98 17.94 4.05 -5.37
C GLU A 98 18.17 2.54 -5.26
N VAL A 99 19.16 2.00 -6.00
CA VAL A 99 19.56 0.58 -5.91
C VAL A 99 20.39 0.25 -4.68
N ASP A 100 21.08 1.25 -4.15
CA ASP A 100 22.11 1.04 -3.14
C ASP A 100 21.62 1.14 -1.71
N PHE A 101 20.32 1.43 -1.50
CA PHE A 101 19.78 1.58 -0.15
C PHE A 101 18.34 1.08 0.00
N GLU A 102 18.04 0.80 1.25
CA GLU A 102 16.71 0.57 1.79
C GLU A 102 16.47 1.57 2.90
N TYR A 103 15.23 1.90 3.20
CA TYR A 103 14.95 2.88 4.23
C TYR A 103 13.81 2.49 5.17
N ALA A 104 13.82 3.10 6.35
CA ALA A 104 12.75 3.10 7.32
C ALA A 104 12.79 4.42 8.09
N TYR A 105 11.82 4.62 8.95
CA TYR A 105 11.79 5.77 9.86
C TYR A 105 11.97 5.34 11.32
N SER A 106 12.31 6.30 12.17
CA SER A 106 12.23 6.21 13.62
C SER A 106 11.62 7.49 14.14
N PHE A 107 10.67 7.37 15.04
CA PHE A 107 9.97 8.51 15.65
C PHE A 107 10.20 8.55 17.15
N ASP A 108 10.47 9.75 17.68
CA ASP A 108 10.40 10.04 19.12
C ASP A 108 9.19 10.90 19.42
N GLY A 109 8.56 10.68 20.57
CA GLY A 109 7.37 11.38 20.96
C GLY A 109 6.87 10.95 22.34
N PRO A 110 5.70 11.46 22.77
CA PRO A 110 5.13 11.08 24.05
C PRO A 110 4.80 9.58 24.13
N TYR A 111 4.83 9.04 25.35
CA TYR A 111 4.35 7.70 25.64
C TYR A 111 3.25 7.78 26.69
N VAL A 112 1.99 7.75 26.24
CA VAL A 112 0.77 7.89 27.06
C VAL A 112 -0.23 6.83 26.59
N PRO A 113 0.00 5.55 26.94
CA PRO A 113 -0.78 4.41 26.39
C PRO A 113 -2.29 4.52 26.60
N GLU A 114 -2.72 5.10 27.72
CA GLU A 114 -4.14 5.33 28.02
C GLU A 114 -4.82 6.33 27.08
N LYS A 115 -4.04 7.05 26.27
CA LYS A 115 -4.52 7.90 25.16
C LYS A 115 -4.17 7.34 23.80
N GLY A 116 -3.63 6.12 23.75
CA GLY A 116 -3.17 5.50 22.51
C GLY A 116 -1.93 6.16 21.89
N ILE A 117 -1.19 7.00 22.62
CA ILE A 117 0.05 7.62 22.16
C ILE A 117 1.21 6.76 22.65
N ILE A 118 1.91 6.08 21.73
CA ILE A 118 2.84 5.01 22.08
C ILE A 118 4.14 5.05 21.25
N PHE A 119 4.77 6.21 21.14
CA PHE A 119 6.05 6.34 20.43
C PHE A 119 7.16 5.52 21.08
N ASP A 120 7.99 4.88 20.24
CA ASP A 120 9.21 4.19 20.67
C ASP A 120 10.30 4.38 19.61
N LYS A 121 11.23 5.29 19.87
CA LYS A 121 12.34 5.60 18.94
C LYS A 121 13.31 4.43 18.66
N LYS A 122 13.19 3.33 19.38
CA LYS A 122 13.99 2.13 19.11
C LYS A 122 13.39 1.28 17.99
N LYS A 123 12.13 1.52 17.63
CA LYS A 123 11.45 0.81 16.55
C LYS A 123 11.82 1.41 15.20
N TYR A 124 12.00 0.54 14.23
CA TYR A 124 12.13 0.92 12.83
C TYR A 124 10.76 0.77 12.18
N ILE A 125 10.29 1.83 11.57
CA ILE A 125 8.92 1.99 11.11
C ILE A 125 8.91 2.08 9.59
N LEU A 126 8.13 1.19 8.96
CA LEU A 126 7.91 1.21 7.53
C LEU A 126 7.15 2.46 7.12
N ASP A 127 7.56 3.06 6.03
CA ASP A 127 6.80 4.14 5.37
C ASP A 127 5.42 3.63 4.94
N PRO A 128 4.31 4.25 5.39
CA PRO A 128 2.97 3.88 4.93
C PRO A 128 2.79 3.95 3.41
N TYR A 129 3.55 4.83 2.74
CA TYR A 129 3.53 5.04 1.30
C TYR A 129 4.62 4.26 0.55
N ALA A 130 5.25 3.27 1.18
CA ALA A 130 6.28 2.45 0.54
C ALA A 130 5.71 1.70 -0.67
N LYS A 131 6.29 1.88 -1.85
CA LYS A 131 5.87 1.25 -3.11
C LYS A 131 6.51 -0.10 -3.35
N ALA A 132 7.55 -0.40 -2.61
CA ALA A 132 8.19 -1.70 -2.53
C ALA A 132 8.80 -1.90 -1.14
N VAL A 133 8.88 -3.16 -0.72
CA VAL A 133 9.48 -3.54 0.56
C VAL A 133 10.47 -4.68 0.34
N ILE A 134 11.40 -4.82 1.28
CA ILE A 134 12.13 -6.08 1.40
C ILE A 134 11.17 -7.08 1.98
N GLY A 135 10.70 -7.93 1.12
CA GLY A 135 9.71 -8.94 1.45
C GLY A 135 10.31 -10.33 1.49
N GLN A 136 9.53 -11.28 1.06
CA GLN A 136 9.83 -12.69 1.14
C GLN A 136 10.57 -13.17 -0.10
N SER A 137 11.62 -13.95 0.09
CA SER A 137 12.30 -14.64 -1.02
C SER A 137 11.57 -15.94 -1.47
N GLY A 138 10.42 -16.23 -0.88
CA GLY A 138 9.58 -17.38 -1.20
C GLY A 138 8.61 -17.73 -0.08
N TRP A 139 7.48 -18.26 -0.45
CA TRP A 139 6.38 -18.64 0.43
C TRP A 139 6.79 -19.61 1.54
N GLY A 140 6.34 -19.36 2.76
CA GLY A 140 6.55 -20.21 3.93
C GLY A 140 7.97 -20.17 4.49
N LYS A 141 8.79 -19.23 4.05
CA LYS A 141 10.13 -19.02 4.61
C LYS A 141 10.08 -17.91 5.66
N LYS A 142 10.64 -18.19 6.83
CA LYS A 142 10.80 -17.16 7.85
C LYS A 142 11.68 -16.04 7.32
N GLN A 143 11.17 -14.82 7.40
CA GLN A 143 11.90 -13.65 6.95
C GLN A 143 13.11 -13.38 7.84
N GLU A 144 14.24 -13.01 7.24
CA GLU A 144 15.47 -12.72 7.97
C GLU A 144 15.44 -11.40 8.77
N HIS A 145 14.49 -10.52 8.42
CA HIS A 145 14.35 -9.19 9.04
C HIS A 145 13.61 -9.17 10.39
N GLU A 146 13.20 -10.33 10.93
CA GLU A 146 12.59 -10.46 12.27
C GLU A 146 11.42 -9.49 12.54
N GLY A 147 10.58 -9.25 11.53
CA GLY A 147 9.43 -8.32 11.62
C GLY A 147 9.77 -6.84 11.39
N VAL A 148 11.00 -6.52 11.00
CA VAL A 148 11.38 -5.17 10.58
C VAL A 148 11.30 -5.06 9.07
N TYR A 149 10.27 -4.40 8.57
CA TYR A 149 10.12 -4.11 7.15
C TYR A 149 10.89 -2.84 6.79
N LYS A 150 11.60 -2.89 5.66
CA LYS A 150 12.29 -1.73 5.08
C LYS A 150 11.75 -1.48 3.69
N ALA A 151 11.54 -0.22 3.39
CA ALA A 151 11.05 0.21 2.10
C ALA A 151 12.20 0.32 1.07
N ARG A 152 11.85 0.17 -0.19
CA ARG A 152 12.66 0.47 -1.35
C ARG A 152 12.04 1.59 -2.16
N VAL A 153 12.87 2.37 -2.83
CA VAL A 153 12.43 3.36 -3.79
C VAL A 153 12.27 2.68 -5.14
N VAL A 154 11.14 2.90 -5.80
CA VAL A 154 10.83 2.31 -7.11
C VAL A 154 10.60 3.42 -8.12
N ASN A 155 11.22 3.29 -9.27
CA ASN A 155 10.94 4.13 -10.43
C ASN A 155 9.80 3.54 -11.26
N SER A 156 8.87 4.40 -11.62
CA SER A 156 7.75 4.04 -12.47
C SER A 156 8.12 4.24 -13.95
N ASP A 157 8.82 3.27 -14.52
CA ASP A 157 9.30 3.29 -15.90
C ASP A 157 8.69 2.20 -16.80
N TYR A 158 7.62 1.53 -16.32
CA TYR A 158 7.01 0.45 -17.08
C TYR A 158 6.33 0.95 -18.37
N ASP A 159 6.77 0.42 -19.51
CA ASP A 159 6.16 0.73 -20.81
C ASP A 159 4.89 -0.10 -21.04
N TRP A 160 3.76 0.55 -20.95
CA TRP A 160 2.46 -0.03 -21.25
C TRP A 160 2.19 -0.18 -22.75
N GLY A 161 3.00 0.39 -23.62
CA GLY A 161 2.80 0.39 -25.06
C GLY A 161 1.42 0.94 -25.45
N ASN A 162 0.73 0.26 -26.37
CA ASN A 162 -0.62 0.62 -26.84
C ASN A 162 -1.74 -0.11 -26.07
N CYS A 163 -1.44 -0.72 -24.93
CA CYS A 163 -2.45 -1.42 -24.13
C CYS A 163 -3.54 -0.45 -23.66
N THR A 164 -4.80 -0.80 -23.86
CA THR A 164 -5.98 -0.07 -23.40
C THR A 164 -6.80 -0.93 -22.47
N GLN A 165 -7.36 -0.32 -21.44
CA GLN A 165 -8.29 -1.00 -20.51
C GLN A 165 -9.58 -1.39 -21.28
N PRO A 166 -10.18 -2.57 -21.00
CA PRO A 166 -11.41 -3.02 -21.67
C PRO A 166 -12.61 -2.11 -21.42
N LYS A 167 -12.77 -1.55 -20.21
CA LYS A 167 -13.86 -0.64 -19.79
C LYS A 167 -15.25 -1.24 -19.99
N LEU A 168 -15.43 -2.46 -19.53
CA LEU A 168 -16.68 -3.18 -19.63
C LEU A 168 -17.77 -2.55 -18.75
N PRO A 169 -19.06 -2.53 -19.18
CA PRO A 169 -20.17 -2.19 -18.31
C PRO A 169 -20.23 -3.14 -17.12
N PHE A 170 -20.63 -2.63 -15.94
CA PHE A 170 -20.65 -3.45 -14.72
C PHE A 170 -21.59 -4.65 -14.85
N GLU A 171 -22.73 -4.46 -15.49
CA GLU A 171 -23.76 -5.49 -15.71
C GLU A 171 -23.35 -6.60 -16.69
N GLU A 172 -22.25 -6.40 -17.45
CA GLU A 172 -21.71 -7.40 -18.38
C GLU A 172 -20.57 -8.22 -17.78
N LEU A 173 -20.15 -7.92 -16.54
CA LEU A 173 -19.03 -8.61 -15.92
C LEU A 173 -19.37 -10.05 -15.52
N ILE A 174 -18.49 -10.96 -15.88
CA ILE A 174 -18.41 -12.33 -15.35
C ILE A 174 -17.10 -12.43 -14.60
N ILE A 175 -17.20 -12.29 -13.27
CA ILE A 175 -16.03 -12.18 -12.40
C ILE A 175 -15.61 -13.57 -11.93
N TYR A 176 -14.32 -13.87 -12.03
CA TYR A 176 -13.68 -15.03 -11.45
C TYR A 176 -12.76 -14.60 -10.30
N GLU A 177 -13.17 -14.90 -9.07
CA GLU A 177 -12.34 -14.70 -7.90
C GLU A 177 -11.23 -15.75 -7.84
N LEU A 178 -9.98 -15.34 -7.70
CA LEU A 178 -8.84 -16.23 -7.62
C LEU A 178 -7.81 -15.78 -6.58
N HIS A 179 -7.17 -16.77 -5.97
CA HIS A 179 -5.99 -16.56 -5.12
C HIS A 179 -4.73 -16.76 -5.96
N VAL A 180 -3.83 -15.76 -5.99
CA VAL A 180 -2.64 -15.77 -6.87
C VAL A 180 -1.83 -17.07 -6.71
N ARG A 181 -1.49 -17.44 -5.46
CA ARG A 181 -0.75 -18.67 -5.20
C ARG A 181 -1.59 -19.91 -5.49
N GLY A 182 -2.83 -19.97 -4.99
CA GLY A 182 -3.68 -21.16 -5.08
C GLY A 182 -4.02 -21.55 -6.50
N PHE A 183 -4.21 -20.58 -7.39
CA PHE A 183 -4.69 -20.81 -8.76
C PHE A 183 -3.76 -21.68 -9.60
N THR A 184 -2.44 -21.60 -9.38
CA THR A 184 -1.46 -22.33 -10.20
C THR A 184 -0.50 -23.23 -9.42
N GLN A 185 -0.65 -23.36 -8.10
CA GLN A 185 0.30 -24.09 -7.25
C GLN A 185 0.29 -25.61 -7.49
N ASP A 186 -0.87 -26.20 -7.80
CA ASP A 186 -0.98 -27.63 -8.05
C ASP A 186 -0.23 -28.04 -9.33
N GLY A 187 0.30 -29.26 -9.34
CA GLY A 187 1.05 -29.81 -10.48
C GLY A 187 0.23 -29.92 -11.75
N SER A 188 -1.10 -30.09 -11.65
CA SER A 188 -2.03 -30.15 -12.78
C SER A 188 -2.15 -28.84 -13.54
N SER A 189 -1.74 -27.72 -12.93
CA SER A 189 -1.72 -26.41 -13.61
C SER A 189 -0.82 -26.43 -14.84
N GLY A 190 0.26 -27.20 -14.83
CA GLY A 190 1.22 -27.30 -15.93
C GLY A 190 2.06 -26.04 -16.18
N VAL A 191 1.94 -24.99 -15.33
CA VAL A 191 2.68 -23.74 -15.51
C VAL A 191 4.11 -23.86 -14.95
N LYS A 192 5.00 -23.00 -15.48
CA LYS A 192 6.41 -22.95 -15.05
C LYS A 192 6.55 -22.27 -13.68
N ASN A 193 6.01 -21.07 -13.53
CA ASN A 193 6.15 -20.25 -12.33
C ASN A 193 4.90 -20.37 -11.45
N LYS A 194 4.79 -21.50 -10.75
CA LYS A 194 3.61 -21.83 -9.94
C LYS A 194 3.42 -20.87 -8.78
N GLY A 195 2.19 -20.46 -8.55
CA GLY A 195 1.79 -19.62 -7.41
C GLY A 195 2.24 -18.17 -7.51
N THR A 196 2.51 -17.68 -8.71
CA THR A 196 2.99 -16.32 -8.97
C THR A 196 2.13 -15.60 -10.02
N PHE A 197 2.31 -14.29 -10.17
CA PHE A 197 1.69 -13.50 -11.24
C PHE A 197 2.07 -14.04 -12.63
N ALA A 198 3.31 -14.46 -12.82
CA ALA A 198 3.76 -15.08 -14.07
C ALA A 198 3.03 -16.41 -14.35
N GLY A 199 2.71 -17.19 -13.30
CA GLY A 199 1.93 -18.41 -13.46
C GLY A 199 0.49 -18.14 -13.91
N ILE A 200 -0.14 -17.06 -13.43
CA ILE A 200 -1.49 -16.67 -13.88
C ILE A 200 -1.45 -16.28 -15.36
N ARG A 201 -0.42 -15.57 -15.81
CA ARG A 201 -0.26 -15.20 -17.23
C ARG A 201 -0.32 -16.42 -18.16
N GLU A 202 0.32 -17.53 -17.78
CA GLU A 202 0.28 -18.76 -18.55
C GLU A 202 -1.15 -19.37 -18.63
N LYS A 203 -2.07 -18.95 -17.74
CA LYS A 203 -3.48 -19.40 -17.69
C LYS A 203 -4.48 -18.46 -18.36
N ILE A 204 -4.06 -17.35 -18.95
CA ILE A 204 -4.97 -16.46 -19.67
C ILE A 204 -5.79 -17.19 -20.76
N PRO A 205 -5.23 -18.12 -21.57
CA PRO A 205 -6.03 -18.89 -22.51
C PRO A 205 -7.15 -19.71 -21.85
N TYR A 206 -6.88 -20.30 -20.70
CA TYR A 206 -7.90 -21.02 -19.92
C TYR A 206 -9.01 -20.08 -19.42
N LEU A 207 -8.66 -18.90 -18.90
CA LEU A 207 -9.64 -17.92 -18.42
C LEU A 207 -10.56 -17.46 -19.58
N LYS A 208 -9.99 -17.28 -20.77
CA LYS A 208 -10.77 -16.96 -21.97
C LYS A 208 -11.69 -18.10 -22.39
N GLU A 209 -11.22 -19.34 -22.37
CA GLU A 209 -12.02 -20.52 -22.69
C GLU A 209 -13.19 -20.68 -21.71
N LEU A 210 -12.96 -20.37 -20.42
CA LEU A 210 -13.99 -20.34 -19.40
C LEU A 210 -15.07 -19.27 -19.63
N GLY A 211 -14.76 -18.25 -20.45
CA GLY A 211 -15.71 -17.21 -20.84
C GLY A 211 -15.86 -16.07 -19.84
N ILE A 212 -14.91 -15.94 -18.89
CA ILE A 212 -14.88 -14.81 -17.96
C ILE A 212 -14.27 -13.57 -18.60
N ASN A 213 -14.65 -12.40 -18.11
CA ASN A 213 -14.14 -11.12 -18.60
C ASN A 213 -13.63 -10.19 -17.49
N ALA A 214 -13.61 -10.67 -16.25
CA ALA A 214 -12.94 -10.01 -15.14
C ALA A 214 -12.34 -11.05 -14.19
N VAL A 215 -11.16 -10.77 -13.64
CA VAL A 215 -10.58 -11.49 -12.51
C VAL A 215 -10.63 -10.61 -11.27
N GLU A 216 -11.07 -11.16 -10.15
CA GLU A 216 -10.95 -10.57 -8.83
C GLU A 216 -9.82 -11.30 -8.11
N MET A 217 -8.74 -10.58 -7.86
CA MET A 217 -7.59 -11.16 -7.13
C MET A 217 -7.82 -10.96 -5.64
N MET A 218 -7.87 -12.06 -4.88
CA MET A 218 -7.76 -12.03 -3.41
C MET A 218 -6.52 -11.22 -3.03
N PRO A 219 -6.40 -10.73 -1.77
CA PRO A 219 -5.43 -9.68 -1.43
C PRO A 219 -4.02 -9.93 -1.97
N ILE A 220 -3.53 -8.94 -2.71
CA ILE A 220 -2.18 -8.95 -3.31
C ILE A 220 -1.24 -7.92 -2.70
N PHE A 221 -1.70 -7.09 -1.77
CA PHE A 221 -0.82 -6.19 -1.04
C PHE A 221 0.16 -6.99 -0.19
N GLU A 222 1.33 -6.41 0.13
CA GLU A 222 2.30 -7.14 0.94
C GLU A 222 1.71 -7.54 2.29
N PHE A 223 1.81 -8.83 2.60
CA PHE A 223 1.47 -9.43 3.89
C PHE A 223 2.49 -10.52 4.25
N ASP A 224 2.52 -10.94 5.50
CA ASP A 224 3.42 -11.99 5.99
C ASP A 224 2.62 -13.26 6.32
N GLU A 225 2.70 -14.27 5.46
CA GLU A 225 2.01 -15.55 5.71
C GLU A 225 2.53 -16.29 6.94
N MET A 226 3.73 -15.93 7.41
CA MET A 226 4.31 -16.47 8.64
C MET A 226 3.86 -15.74 9.90
N GLY A 227 3.27 -14.54 9.76
CA GLY A 227 2.87 -13.68 10.89
C GLY A 227 1.86 -14.32 11.83
N SER A 228 1.01 -15.20 11.31
CA SER A 228 -0.04 -15.92 12.04
C SER A 228 0.03 -17.43 11.89
N TYR A 229 1.21 -17.98 11.63
CA TYR A 229 1.33 -19.42 11.42
C TYR A 229 0.96 -20.22 12.67
N ARG A 230 0.35 -21.39 12.46
CA ARG A 230 -0.09 -22.31 13.51
C ARG A 230 0.34 -23.73 13.17
N ASN A 231 0.68 -24.52 14.19
CA ASN A 231 0.83 -25.95 14.04
C ASN A 231 -0.49 -26.63 14.43
N TYR A 232 -1.09 -27.34 13.48
CA TYR A 232 -2.31 -28.12 13.71
C TYR A 232 -2.12 -29.53 13.17
N ASP A 233 -2.28 -30.53 14.02
CA ASP A 233 -2.14 -31.95 13.70
C ASP A 233 -0.87 -32.29 12.91
N GLY A 234 0.28 -31.74 13.37
CA GLY A 234 1.59 -31.93 12.75
C GLY A 234 1.79 -31.19 11.42
N ARG A 235 0.82 -30.35 11.00
CA ARG A 235 0.91 -29.50 9.80
C ARG A 235 1.08 -28.05 10.20
N GLN A 236 1.96 -27.36 9.50
CA GLN A 236 2.09 -25.91 9.62
C GLN A 236 1.06 -25.25 8.71
N LEU A 237 0.19 -24.41 9.31
CA LEU A 237 -0.78 -23.59 8.62
C LEU A 237 -0.29 -22.16 8.62
N TYR A 238 -0.44 -21.49 7.49
CA TYR A 238 -0.01 -20.12 7.25
C TYR A 238 -1.22 -19.18 7.14
N ASP A 239 -0.99 -17.89 7.22
CA ASP A 239 -1.93 -16.89 6.73
C ASP A 239 -1.95 -16.98 5.21
N TYR A 240 -2.95 -17.70 4.68
CA TYR A 240 -2.96 -18.09 3.27
C TYR A 240 -3.60 -17.04 2.37
N TRP A 241 -4.69 -16.43 2.85
CA TRP A 241 -5.51 -15.55 2.02
C TRP A 241 -4.97 -14.11 1.90
N GLY A 242 -4.16 -13.66 2.85
CA GLY A 242 -3.53 -12.35 2.81
C GLY A 242 -4.39 -11.18 3.32
N TYR A 243 -5.51 -11.45 4.01
CA TYR A 243 -6.30 -10.39 4.65
C TYR A 243 -5.62 -9.87 5.92
N ASN A 244 -4.34 -9.49 5.81
CA ASN A 244 -3.52 -9.02 6.93
C ASN A 244 -2.41 -8.11 6.42
N THR A 245 -2.78 -6.94 5.89
CA THR A 245 -1.90 -6.06 5.12
C THR A 245 -0.81 -5.42 5.97
N VAL A 246 0.44 -5.57 5.52
CA VAL A 246 1.64 -4.91 6.06
C VAL A 246 1.95 -3.62 5.29
N CYS A 247 1.87 -3.66 3.96
CA CYS A 247 2.17 -2.52 3.09
C CYS A 247 1.14 -2.40 1.97
N PHE A 248 0.48 -1.24 1.89
CA PHE A 248 -0.67 -1.02 1.03
C PHE A 248 -0.32 -0.63 -0.41
N PHE A 249 0.87 -0.08 -0.66
CA PHE A 249 1.30 0.37 -2.00
C PHE A 249 2.22 -0.64 -2.69
N ALA A 250 2.60 -1.73 -2.02
CA ALA A 250 3.50 -2.73 -2.57
C ALA A 250 2.76 -4.04 -2.87
N PRO A 251 2.97 -4.67 -4.04
CA PRO A 251 2.50 -6.02 -4.30
C PRO A 251 3.25 -7.02 -3.41
N ASN A 252 2.59 -8.13 -3.09
CA ASN A 252 3.18 -9.19 -2.27
C ASN A 252 4.39 -9.81 -2.98
N THR A 253 5.53 -9.73 -2.32
CA THR A 253 6.82 -10.18 -2.87
C THR A 253 6.88 -11.69 -3.10
N SER A 254 6.12 -12.50 -2.35
CA SER A 254 6.07 -13.95 -2.57
C SER A 254 5.25 -14.39 -3.79
N TYR A 255 4.50 -13.46 -4.40
CA TYR A 255 3.73 -13.68 -5.62
C TYR A 255 4.52 -13.33 -6.89
N GLU A 256 5.72 -12.80 -6.75
CA GLU A 256 6.63 -12.56 -7.87
C GLU A 256 7.56 -13.75 -8.08
N SER A 257 7.90 -14.07 -9.33
CA SER A 257 8.91 -15.08 -9.68
C SER A 257 10.29 -14.47 -9.90
N ASP A 258 10.35 -13.16 -10.09
CA ASP A 258 11.56 -12.36 -10.23
C ASP A 258 11.70 -11.46 -9.00
N HIS A 259 12.80 -11.62 -8.25
CA HIS A 259 13.10 -10.87 -7.03
C HIS A 259 14.28 -9.91 -7.22
N GLU A 260 14.67 -9.62 -8.46
CA GLU A 260 15.72 -8.64 -8.73
C GLU A 260 15.25 -7.24 -8.27
N HIS A 261 16.16 -6.52 -7.64
CA HIS A 261 15.93 -5.14 -7.26
C HIS A 261 15.64 -4.29 -8.52
N HIS A 262 14.65 -3.41 -8.48
CA HIS A 262 14.01 -2.64 -9.55
C HIS A 262 13.03 -3.41 -10.46
N HIS A 263 12.79 -4.66 -10.20
CA HIS A 263 11.75 -5.41 -10.90
C HIS A 263 10.45 -5.48 -10.11
N GLU A 264 10.40 -4.87 -8.92
CA GLU A 264 9.25 -4.87 -8.02
C GLU A 264 7.99 -4.40 -8.75
N GLY A 265 6.96 -5.25 -8.75
CA GLY A 265 5.66 -4.98 -9.38
C GLY A 265 5.64 -5.11 -10.90
N ARG A 266 6.76 -5.34 -11.58
CA ARG A 266 6.80 -5.49 -13.06
C ARG A 266 6.01 -6.70 -13.54
N GLU A 267 6.09 -7.81 -12.80
CA GLU A 267 5.36 -9.04 -13.14
C GLU A 267 3.84 -8.83 -13.06
N LEU A 268 3.36 -8.13 -12.04
CA LEU A 268 1.96 -7.76 -11.92
C LEU A 268 1.52 -6.81 -13.04
N LYS A 269 2.31 -5.78 -13.36
CA LYS A 269 2.01 -4.87 -14.49
C LYS A 269 1.92 -5.63 -15.81
N GLN A 270 2.81 -6.60 -16.03
CA GLN A 270 2.79 -7.43 -17.22
C GLN A 270 1.55 -8.34 -17.25
N LEU A 271 1.15 -8.92 -16.11
CA LEU A 271 -0.08 -9.70 -16.00
C LEU A 271 -1.31 -8.84 -16.34
N VAL A 272 -1.43 -7.65 -15.75
CA VAL A 272 -2.56 -6.73 -16.01
C VAL A 272 -2.60 -6.35 -17.49
N ARG A 273 -1.47 -6.01 -18.09
CA ARG A 273 -1.37 -5.68 -19.52
C ARG A 273 -1.88 -6.83 -20.39
N GLU A 274 -1.42 -8.05 -20.14
CA GLU A 274 -1.81 -9.22 -20.94
C GLU A 274 -3.28 -9.60 -20.73
N LEU A 275 -3.83 -9.42 -19.52
CA LEU A 275 -5.26 -9.59 -19.26
C LEU A 275 -6.09 -8.56 -20.08
N HIS A 276 -5.72 -7.28 -20.06
CA HIS A 276 -6.38 -6.24 -20.85
C HIS A 276 -6.32 -6.51 -22.36
N GLU A 277 -5.16 -6.92 -22.88
CA GLU A 277 -4.99 -7.32 -24.29
C GLU A 277 -5.90 -8.50 -24.67
N ASN A 278 -6.36 -9.27 -23.69
CA ASN A 278 -7.30 -10.38 -23.87
C ASN A 278 -8.75 -10.03 -23.48
N GLY A 279 -9.05 -8.78 -23.20
CA GLY A 279 -10.40 -8.29 -22.89
C GLY A 279 -10.86 -8.65 -21.46
N ILE A 280 -9.93 -8.89 -20.54
CA ILE A 280 -10.22 -9.27 -19.14
C ILE A 280 -9.81 -8.11 -18.23
N GLU A 281 -10.75 -7.61 -17.44
CA GLU A 281 -10.49 -6.59 -16.41
C GLU A 281 -9.91 -7.20 -15.14
N VAL A 282 -9.25 -6.35 -14.34
CA VAL A 282 -8.61 -6.74 -13.07
C VAL A 282 -9.22 -5.96 -11.92
N ILE A 283 -9.79 -6.69 -10.98
CA ILE A 283 -10.32 -6.18 -9.71
C ILE A 283 -9.42 -6.66 -8.58
N LEU A 284 -9.09 -5.78 -7.64
CA LEU A 284 -8.33 -6.14 -6.44
C LEU A 284 -9.25 -6.20 -5.22
N ASP A 285 -9.12 -7.28 -4.46
CA ASP A 285 -9.68 -7.34 -3.11
C ASP A 285 -8.77 -6.57 -2.15
N VAL A 286 -9.31 -5.54 -1.50
CA VAL A 286 -8.55 -4.59 -0.69
C VAL A 286 -9.04 -4.54 0.75
N VAL A 287 -8.09 -4.52 1.67
CA VAL A 287 -8.33 -4.59 3.11
C VAL A 287 -7.96 -3.27 3.77
N PHE A 288 -8.91 -2.31 3.82
CA PHE A 288 -8.71 -1.03 4.51
C PHE A 288 -9.42 -0.95 5.86
N ASN A 289 -10.06 -2.03 6.28
CA ASN A 289 -10.77 -2.06 7.56
C ASN A 289 -9.82 -2.30 8.75
N HIS A 290 -8.68 -2.97 8.56
CA HIS A 290 -7.67 -3.24 9.58
C HIS A 290 -6.27 -3.37 8.97
N THR A 291 -5.26 -3.60 9.82
CA THR A 291 -3.87 -3.83 9.42
C THR A 291 -3.27 -5.04 10.13
N ALA A 292 -2.10 -5.50 9.67
CA ALA A 292 -1.33 -6.56 10.29
C ALA A 292 -0.75 -6.22 11.68
N GLU A 293 -0.97 -5.01 12.20
CA GLU A 293 -0.42 -4.58 13.50
C GLU A 293 -1.20 -5.11 14.72
N GLY A 294 -2.29 -5.88 14.49
CA GLY A 294 -3.04 -6.55 15.56
C GLY A 294 -3.59 -5.58 16.62
N ASN A 295 -3.71 -6.06 17.86
CA ASN A 295 -4.14 -5.27 19.01
C ASN A 295 -2.96 -4.60 19.75
N GLU A 296 -3.18 -4.21 21.02
CA GLU A 296 -2.18 -3.55 21.89
C GLU A 296 -0.87 -4.35 22.00
N MET A 297 -0.95 -5.68 21.93
CA MET A 297 0.20 -6.59 22.02
C MET A 297 0.84 -6.87 20.66
N GLY A 298 0.25 -6.36 19.58
CA GLY A 298 0.73 -6.61 18.23
C GLY A 298 1.98 -5.79 17.87
N PRO A 299 2.60 -6.13 16.73
CA PRO A 299 3.85 -5.50 16.31
C PRO A 299 3.68 -4.03 15.92
N TYR A 300 4.81 -3.33 15.82
CA TYR A 300 4.93 -1.99 15.25
C TYR A 300 5.53 -2.14 13.86
N PHE A 301 4.72 -2.10 12.83
CA PHE A 301 5.20 -2.13 11.45
C PHE A 301 5.26 -0.73 10.84
N SER A 302 4.15 0.02 10.96
CA SER A 302 3.97 1.31 10.30
C SER A 302 3.17 2.27 11.18
N PHE A 303 1.85 2.29 11.06
CA PHE A 303 0.94 3.29 11.65
C PHE A 303 1.01 3.39 13.17
N LYS A 304 1.14 2.25 13.85
CA LYS A 304 1.24 2.19 15.31
C LYS A 304 2.45 2.97 15.84
N GLY A 305 3.55 2.96 15.10
CA GLY A 305 4.78 3.65 15.48
C GLY A 305 4.85 5.12 15.04
N ILE A 306 3.88 5.59 14.25
CA ILE A 306 3.81 6.97 13.75
C ILE A 306 2.85 7.79 14.60
N ASP A 307 1.54 7.47 14.54
CA ASP A 307 0.48 8.15 15.29
C ASP A 307 -0.66 7.15 15.55
N ASN A 308 -0.44 6.23 16.48
CA ASN A 308 -1.37 5.15 16.76
C ASN A 308 -2.82 5.62 16.98
N ASN A 309 -3.01 6.69 17.77
CA ASN A 309 -4.32 7.23 18.11
C ASN A 309 -4.99 8.02 16.97
N ILE A 310 -4.30 8.27 15.89
CA ILE A 310 -4.84 8.89 14.67
C ILE A 310 -5.27 7.81 13.67
N TYR A 311 -4.38 6.84 13.44
CA TYR A 311 -4.63 5.81 12.43
C TYR A 311 -5.62 4.74 12.88
N TYR A 312 -5.77 4.50 14.20
CA TYR A 312 -6.67 3.47 14.71
C TYR A 312 -7.84 4.03 15.51
N MET A 313 -8.98 3.36 15.40
CA MET A 313 -10.13 3.61 16.26
C MET A 313 -9.84 3.05 17.65
N LEU A 314 -9.80 3.94 18.64
CA LEU A 314 -9.49 3.58 20.01
C LEU A 314 -10.67 3.86 20.95
N THR A 315 -10.83 2.99 21.93
CA THR A 315 -11.72 3.21 23.08
C THR A 315 -11.16 4.32 23.98
N PRO A 316 -11.97 4.92 24.85
CA PRO A 316 -11.53 6.01 25.73
C PRO A 316 -10.35 5.69 26.64
N ASP A 317 -10.06 4.40 26.89
CA ASP A 317 -8.92 3.90 27.65
C ASP A 317 -7.71 3.51 26.76
N GLY A 318 -7.70 3.90 25.49
CA GLY A 318 -6.57 3.73 24.57
C GLY A 318 -6.43 2.35 23.97
N LYS A 319 -7.42 1.45 24.14
CA LYS A 319 -7.45 0.14 23.49
C LYS A 319 -8.09 0.21 22.11
N TYR A 320 -7.95 -0.85 21.33
CA TYR A 320 -8.50 -0.88 19.97
C TYR A 320 -9.94 -1.33 19.94
N TYR A 321 -10.78 -0.64 19.17
CA TYR A 321 -12.00 -1.25 18.64
C TYR A 321 -11.64 -2.42 17.72
N ASN A 322 -12.51 -3.43 17.69
CA ASN A 322 -12.26 -4.66 16.93
C ASN A 322 -13.49 -5.10 16.11
N PHE A 323 -14.02 -4.19 15.28
CA PHE A 323 -15.14 -4.50 14.38
C PHE A 323 -14.72 -5.38 13.20
N SER A 324 -13.40 -5.51 12.96
CA SER A 324 -12.84 -6.41 11.94
C SER A 324 -12.71 -7.86 12.41
N GLY A 325 -12.67 -8.10 13.74
CA GLY A 325 -12.30 -9.39 14.29
C GLY A 325 -10.78 -9.67 14.30
N CYS A 326 -9.96 -8.75 13.73
CA CYS A 326 -8.51 -8.92 13.52
C CYS A 326 -7.65 -8.14 14.52
N GLY A 327 -8.26 -7.51 15.52
CA GLY A 327 -7.57 -6.85 16.63
C GLY A 327 -7.49 -5.34 16.54
N ASN A 328 -7.72 -4.74 15.38
CA ASN A 328 -7.75 -3.28 15.19
C ASN A 328 -8.73 -2.86 14.10
N VAL A 329 -8.97 -1.58 14.01
CA VAL A 329 -9.78 -0.93 12.97
C VAL A 329 -9.10 0.36 12.56
N LEU A 330 -8.88 0.58 11.25
CA LEU A 330 -8.41 1.86 10.74
C LEU A 330 -9.47 2.96 10.97
N ASN A 331 -9.03 4.12 11.46
CA ASN A 331 -9.91 5.24 11.77
C ASN A 331 -10.22 6.09 10.53
N CYS A 332 -11.19 5.66 9.74
CA CYS A 332 -11.61 6.38 8.53
C CYS A 332 -12.31 7.74 8.82
N ASN A 333 -12.48 8.12 10.09
CA ASN A 333 -12.91 9.48 10.45
C ASN A 333 -11.78 10.51 10.29
N GLN A 334 -10.54 10.08 10.34
CA GLN A 334 -9.38 10.97 10.26
C GLN A 334 -9.07 11.36 8.80
N PRO A 335 -8.97 12.67 8.48
CA PRO A 335 -8.69 13.11 7.12
C PRO A 335 -7.42 12.51 6.51
N ILE A 336 -6.37 12.31 7.32
CA ILE A 336 -5.12 11.72 6.85
C ILE A 336 -5.28 10.25 6.46
N VAL A 337 -6.15 9.50 7.15
CA VAL A 337 -6.47 8.10 6.80
C VAL A 337 -7.30 8.06 5.52
N GLN A 338 -8.29 8.96 5.38
CA GLN A 338 -9.07 9.08 4.14
C GLN A 338 -8.17 9.43 2.95
N GLN A 339 -7.26 10.38 3.13
CA GLN A 339 -6.28 10.76 2.10
C GLN A 339 -5.37 9.59 1.73
N PHE A 340 -4.87 8.85 2.73
CA PHE A 340 -4.05 7.67 2.52
C PHE A 340 -4.76 6.61 1.66
N ILE A 341 -6.02 6.32 1.94
CA ILE A 341 -6.83 5.33 1.19
C ILE A 341 -7.06 5.82 -0.25
N LEU A 342 -7.43 7.10 -0.42
CA LEU A 342 -7.61 7.69 -1.75
C LEU A 342 -6.31 7.65 -2.57
N ASP A 343 -5.19 8.03 -1.99
CA ASP A 343 -3.89 8.02 -2.66
C ASP A 343 -3.47 6.59 -3.03
N CYS A 344 -3.72 5.62 -2.15
CA CYS A 344 -3.44 4.22 -2.41
C CYS A 344 -4.23 3.71 -3.62
N LEU A 345 -5.53 3.90 -3.64
CA LEU A 345 -6.36 3.42 -4.75
C LEU A 345 -6.04 4.14 -6.07
N ARG A 346 -5.81 5.46 -6.02
CA ARG A 346 -5.35 6.22 -7.19
C ARG A 346 -4.03 5.68 -7.74
N TYR A 347 -3.08 5.33 -6.84
CA TYR A 347 -1.82 4.72 -7.24
C TYR A 347 -2.03 3.40 -7.97
N TRP A 348 -2.86 2.49 -7.45
CA TRP A 348 -3.15 1.23 -8.11
C TRP A 348 -3.84 1.41 -9.47
N VAL A 349 -4.72 2.42 -9.61
CA VAL A 349 -5.36 2.75 -10.90
C VAL A 349 -4.36 3.35 -11.89
N THR A 350 -3.55 4.30 -11.47
CA THR A 350 -2.67 5.04 -12.39
C THR A 350 -1.41 4.27 -12.74
N GLU A 351 -0.84 3.55 -11.77
CA GLU A 351 0.42 2.84 -11.90
C GLU A 351 0.23 1.42 -12.45
N TYR A 352 -0.81 0.71 -11.97
CA TYR A 352 -1.07 -0.69 -12.36
C TYR A 352 -2.27 -0.86 -13.27
N ARG A 353 -2.98 0.23 -13.61
CA ARG A 353 -4.18 0.25 -14.48
C ARG A 353 -5.29 -0.69 -13.98
N ILE A 354 -5.47 -0.79 -12.68
CA ILE A 354 -6.52 -1.60 -12.06
C ILE A 354 -7.90 -1.06 -12.42
N ASP A 355 -8.85 -1.96 -12.71
CA ASP A 355 -10.19 -1.62 -13.22
C ASP A 355 -11.25 -1.57 -12.12
N GLY A 356 -10.98 -2.13 -10.96
CA GLY A 356 -11.93 -2.13 -9.84
C GLY A 356 -11.34 -2.58 -8.53
N PHE A 357 -12.12 -2.37 -7.47
CA PHE A 357 -11.78 -2.79 -6.10
C PHE A 357 -12.99 -3.41 -5.41
N ARG A 358 -12.79 -4.55 -4.77
CA ARG A 358 -13.71 -5.15 -3.82
C ARG A 358 -13.18 -4.84 -2.41
N PHE A 359 -14.00 -4.24 -1.57
CA PHE A 359 -13.60 -3.82 -0.24
C PHE A 359 -14.06 -4.83 0.80
N ASP A 360 -13.08 -5.48 1.42
CA ASP A 360 -13.28 -6.36 2.56
C ASP A 360 -13.92 -5.60 3.73
N LEU A 361 -14.99 -6.17 4.34
CA LEU A 361 -15.71 -5.58 5.46
C LEU A 361 -15.99 -4.07 5.28
N ALA A 362 -16.52 -3.67 4.13
CA ALA A 362 -16.66 -2.27 3.71
C ALA A 362 -17.49 -1.42 4.67
N SER A 363 -18.41 -2.03 5.43
CA SER A 363 -19.23 -1.33 6.42
C SER A 363 -18.41 -0.65 7.52
N ILE A 364 -17.20 -1.14 7.80
CA ILE A 364 -16.28 -0.53 8.78
C ILE A 364 -15.87 0.89 8.36
N LEU A 365 -15.67 1.12 7.05
CA LEU A 365 -15.24 2.41 6.52
C LEU A 365 -16.30 3.52 6.74
N GLY A 366 -17.53 3.13 7.06
CA GLY A 366 -18.65 4.01 7.37
C GLY A 366 -19.01 4.09 8.86
N ARG A 367 -18.10 3.75 9.78
CA ARG A 367 -18.35 3.90 11.22
C ARG A 367 -17.81 5.22 11.76
N ASN A 368 -18.60 5.85 12.65
CA ASN A 368 -18.15 6.99 13.48
C ASN A 368 -17.05 6.55 14.47
N GLU A 369 -16.37 7.50 15.11
CA GLU A 369 -15.34 7.24 16.13
C GLU A 369 -15.85 6.44 17.35
N ASP A 370 -17.14 6.52 17.66
CA ASP A 370 -17.79 5.73 18.71
C ASP A 370 -18.26 4.34 18.23
N GLY A 371 -18.01 4.00 16.97
CA GLY A 371 -18.39 2.74 16.36
C GLY A 371 -19.81 2.69 15.79
N THR A 372 -20.62 3.73 15.92
CA THR A 372 -21.95 3.78 15.30
C THR A 372 -21.87 3.97 13.78
N PRO A 373 -22.81 3.42 12.98
CA PRO A 373 -22.79 3.61 11.54
C PRO A 373 -23.14 5.04 11.14
N MET A 374 -22.52 5.55 10.07
CA MET A 374 -22.82 6.84 9.45
C MET A 374 -23.85 6.67 8.33
N ASP A 375 -24.81 7.60 8.23
CA ASP A 375 -25.73 7.67 7.09
C ASP A 375 -25.02 8.07 5.79
N LYS A 376 -24.03 8.95 5.88
CA LYS A 376 -23.30 9.51 4.74
C LYS A 376 -21.80 9.52 5.00
N PRO A 377 -21.13 8.36 4.96
CA PRO A 377 -19.71 8.26 5.22
C PRO A 377 -18.88 9.11 4.24
N PRO A 378 -18.06 10.06 4.74
CA PRO A 378 -17.30 10.96 3.86
C PRO A 378 -16.33 10.22 2.94
N LEU A 379 -15.64 9.19 3.45
CA LEU A 379 -14.70 8.39 2.67
C LEU A 379 -15.39 7.68 1.51
N LEU A 380 -16.50 6.96 1.77
CA LEU A 380 -17.21 6.22 0.73
C LEU A 380 -17.77 7.15 -0.36
N LYS A 381 -18.22 8.36 0.04
CA LYS A 381 -18.64 9.39 -0.91
C LYS A 381 -17.45 9.91 -1.73
N SER A 382 -16.31 10.16 -1.09
CA SER A 382 -15.11 10.63 -1.78
C SER A 382 -14.62 9.62 -2.80
N LEU A 383 -14.61 8.33 -2.46
CA LEU A 383 -14.29 7.24 -3.39
C LEU A 383 -15.25 7.19 -4.58
N ALA A 384 -16.55 7.33 -4.34
CA ALA A 384 -17.58 7.28 -5.40
C ALA A 384 -17.46 8.41 -6.44
N PHE A 385 -16.93 9.59 -6.03
CA PHE A 385 -16.86 10.78 -6.87
C PHE A 385 -15.45 11.28 -7.14
N ASP A 386 -14.44 10.50 -6.82
CA ASP A 386 -13.05 10.84 -7.13
C ASP A 386 -12.82 10.90 -8.65
N PRO A 387 -12.12 11.91 -9.17
CA PRO A 387 -11.94 12.08 -10.61
C PRO A 387 -11.11 10.96 -11.27
N ILE A 388 -10.23 10.28 -10.53
CA ILE A 388 -9.45 9.14 -11.02
C ILE A 388 -10.23 7.85 -10.86
N LEU A 389 -10.90 7.66 -9.71
CA LEU A 389 -11.66 6.46 -9.38
C LEU A 389 -13.06 6.45 -10.02
N GLY A 390 -13.50 7.54 -10.65
CA GLY A 390 -14.83 7.66 -11.25
C GLY A 390 -15.16 6.66 -12.36
N GLY A 391 -14.13 6.06 -12.97
CA GLY A 391 -14.28 5.05 -14.02
C GLY A 391 -14.08 3.60 -13.55
N VAL A 392 -13.68 3.36 -12.29
CA VAL A 392 -13.41 2.01 -11.76
C VAL A 392 -14.63 1.41 -11.06
N LYS A 393 -14.68 0.09 -10.97
CA LYS A 393 -15.71 -0.65 -10.27
C LYS A 393 -15.44 -0.60 -8.77
N LEU A 394 -16.47 -0.29 -7.99
CA LEU A 394 -16.42 -0.30 -6.52
C LEU A 394 -17.41 -1.34 -6.02
N ILE A 395 -16.92 -2.38 -5.38
CA ILE A 395 -17.69 -3.50 -4.84
C ILE A 395 -17.54 -3.51 -3.32
N ALA A 396 -18.65 -3.55 -2.59
CA ALA A 396 -18.65 -3.55 -1.14
C ALA A 396 -19.02 -4.92 -0.59
N GLU A 397 -18.17 -5.48 0.25
CA GLU A 397 -18.63 -6.49 1.20
C GLU A 397 -19.38 -5.76 2.32
N ALA A 398 -20.69 -5.66 2.20
CA ALA A 398 -21.53 -4.72 2.93
C ALA A 398 -21.91 -5.20 4.34
N TRP A 399 -20.93 -5.64 5.14
CA TRP A 399 -21.09 -6.06 6.54
C TRP A 399 -19.77 -5.93 7.31
N ASP A 400 -19.78 -6.19 8.62
CA ASP A 400 -18.59 -6.32 9.46
C ASP A 400 -18.76 -7.32 10.61
N ALA A 401 -17.65 -7.67 11.28
CA ALA A 401 -17.67 -8.62 12.40
C ALA A 401 -18.25 -8.03 13.70
N GLY A 402 -18.51 -6.72 13.74
CA GLY A 402 -19.21 -6.04 14.84
C GLY A 402 -20.75 -6.13 14.75
N GLY A 403 -21.28 -6.85 13.75
CA GLY A 403 -22.70 -7.11 13.60
C GLY A 403 -23.45 -6.12 12.70
N LEU A 404 -22.77 -5.20 12.04
CA LEU A 404 -23.39 -4.34 11.03
C LEU A 404 -23.57 -5.11 9.73
N TYR A 405 -24.80 -5.14 9.21
CA TYR A 405 -25.15 -5.81 7.96
C TYR A 405 -25.94 -4.85 7.08
N GLN A 406 -25.34 -4.39 6.00
CA GLN A 406 -25.86 -3.35 5.11
C GLN A 406 -26.13 -3.83 3.68
N VAL A 407 -26.24 -5.14 3.45
CA VAL A 407 -26.62 -5.66 2.14
C VAL A 407 -27.98 -5.09 1.72
N GLY A 408 -28.03 -4.43 0.55
CA GLY A 408 -29.22 -3.72 0.05
C GLY A 408 -29.46 -2.34 0.66
N SER A 409 -28.65 -1.90 1.65
CA SER A 409 -28.76 -0.57 2.29
C SER A 409 -27.42 0.15 2.43
N PHE A 410 -26.36 -0.39 1.82
CA PHE A 410 -25.04 0.24 1.83
C PHE A 410 -25.08 1.61 1.16
N PRO A 411 -24.39 2.64 1.72
CA PRO A 411 -24.35 3.99 1.14
C PRO A 411 -23.64 3.99 -0.22
N SER A 412 -24.39 3.81 -1.31
CA SER A 412 -23.80 3.48 -2.62
C SER A 412 -23.68 4.66 -3.59
N TRP A 413 -24.50 5.69 -3.45
CA TRP A 413 -24.60 6.79 -4.43
C TRP A 413 -24.73 6.31 -5.89
N ASN A 414 -25.27 5.12 -6.12
CA ASN A 414 -25.34 4.44 -7.44
C ASN A 414 -23.96 4.19 -8.06
N ARG A 415 -22.90 4.05 -7.25
CA ARG A 415 -21.52 3.82 -7.68
C ARG A 415 -20.95 2.53 -7.11
N TRP A 416 -21.44 2.11 -5.95
CA TRP A 416 -21.05 0.89 -5.29
C TRP A 416 -22.02 -0.24 -5.60
N ALA A 417 -21.48 -1.45 -5.85
CA ALA A 417 -22.22 -2.69 -5.95
C ALA A 417 -22.10 -3.52 -4.68
#